data_4c893894ed0fe3995c1b6afb158fed33
#
_entry.id   4c893894ed0fe3995c1b6afb158fed33
#
_cell.length_a   1.000
_cell.length_b   1.000
_cell.length_c   1.000
_cell.angle_alpha   90.00
_cell.angle_beta   90.00
_cell.angle_gamma   90.00
#
_symmetry.space_group_name_H-M   'P 1'
#
loop_
_entity.id
_entity.type
_entity.pdbx_description
1 polymer ?
#
loop_
_entity_poly.entity_id
_entity_poly.type
_entity_poly.pdbx_seq_one_letter_code
_entity_poly.pdbx_strand_id
1 'polypeptide(L)'
;MRFIDGLCEGETIRNVYLCKGKRSAETRNGKPYDNLILQDKTGTLDGKVWDPNSQGIADYDEKDFIEVFGDVINYNGNLQLNIRQIRKAEEGEYNPADYMPTTDKSVDGMYKELTAYIRQISNKYLRQVLEFYYIKDEAFIKKFKAHSAAKTVHHGFSGGLLEHTLLSLIHISEPTRRRGIS
;
A
#
# COMPACT_ATOMS: atom_id res chain seq x y z
N MET A 1 -10.68 -6.22 13.38
CA MET A 1 -10.56 -5.51 12.10
C MET A 1 -10.91 -6.47 10.98
N ARG A 2 -11.71 -6.06 10.01
CA ARG A 2 -12.09 -6.87 8.84
C ARG A 2 -11.46 -6.25 7.60
N PHE A 3 -10.69 -7.05 6.85
CA PHE A 3 -9.99 -6.56 5.67
C PHE A 3 -10.89 -6.54 4.43
N ILE A 4 -10.49 -5.74 3.42
CA ILE A 4 -11.26 -5.51 2.20
C ILE A 4 -11.53 -6.81 1.44
N ASP A 5 -10.56 -7.74 1.39
CA ASP A 5 -10.70 -9.04 0.73
C ASP A 5 -11.77 -9.97 1.33
N GLY A 6 -12.13 -9.72 2.59
CA GLY A 6 -13.18 -10.48 3.29
C GLY A 6 -14.57 -9.83 3.28
N LEU A 7 -14.78 -8.73 2.56
CA LEU A 7 -16.07 -8.03 2.52
C LEU A 7 -17.01 -8.70 1.51
N CYS A 8 -18.30 -8.73 1.87
CA CYS A 8 -19.36 -9.23 1.03
C CYS A 8 -20.46 -8.18 0.80
N GLU A 9 -21.14 -8.28 -0.35
CA GLU A 9 -22.30 -7.44 -0.64
C GLU A 9 -23.40 -7.61 0.43
N GLY A 10 -24.01 -6.49 0.80
CA GLY A 10 -25.11 -6.44 1.77
C GLY A 10 -24.67 -6.30 3.24
N GLU A 11 -23.37 -6.29 3.51
CA GLU A 11 -22.87 -6.08 4.86
C GLU A 11 -22.87 -4.62 5.25
N THR A 12 -23.19 -4.34 6.52
CA THR A 12 -22.95 -3.03 7.14
C THR A 12 -21.69 -3.13 7.99
N ILE A 13 -20.73 -2.25 7.72
CA ILE A 13 -19.41 -2.29 8.37
C ILE A 13 -19.12 -0.98 9.11
N ARG A 14 -18.35 -1.11 10.20
CA ARG A 14 -17.63 -0.01 10.86
C ARG A 14 -16.17 -0.42 10.99
N ASN A 15 -15.29 0.29 10.30
CA ASN A 15 -13.88 -0.07 10.29
C ASN A 15 -12.99 1.14 9.95
N VAL A 16 -11.71 1.05 10.29
CA VAL A 16 -10.72 2.05 9.89
C VAL A 16 -10.09 1.63 8.57
N TYR A 17 -9.92 2.60 7.67
CA TYR A 17 -9.19 2.46 6.40
C TYR A 17 -8.28 3.66 6.18
N LEU A 18 -7.25 3.49 5.36
CA LEU A 18 -6.47 4.59 4.83
C LEU A 18 -7.25 5.24 3.67
N CYS A 19 -7.51 6.54 3.75
CA CYS A 19 -8.03 7.32 2.64
C CYS A 19 -6.92 7.54 1.61
N LYS A 20 -6.78 6.63 0.66
CA LYS A 20 -5.73 6.70 -0.39
C LYS A 20 -5.97 7.81 -1.38
N GLY A 21 -7.22 8.13 -1.65
CA GLY A 21 -7.62 9.18 -2.56
C GLY A 21 -8.99 9.73 -2.21
N LYS A 22 -9.17 11.05 -2.44
CA LYS A 22 -10.43 11.78 -2.27
C LYS A 22 -10.68 12.63 -3.49
N ARG A 23 -11.87 12.52 -4.07
CA ARG A 23 -12.28 13.34 -5.19
C ARG A 23 -13.73 13.81 -4.99
N SER A 24 -13.89 15.11 -4.75
CA SER A 24 -15.20 15.73 -4.69
C SER A 24 -15.75 15.99 -6.09
N ALA A 25 -17.04 15.73 -6.27
CA ALA A 25 -17.77 15.92 -7.52
C ALA A 25 -19.22 16.31 -7.22
N GLU A 26 -19.97 16.66 -8.26
CA GLU A 26 -21.40 16.95 -8.17
C GLU A 26 -22.21 15.95 -8.99
N THR A 27 -23.36 15.59 -8.45
CA THR A 27 -24.35 14.81 -9.19
C THR A 27 -24.99 15.66 -10.30
N ARG A 28 -25.71 15.02 -11.24
CA ARG A 28 -26.47 15.75 -12.29
C ARG A 28 -27.47 16.78 -11.73
N ASN A 29 -27.87 16.62 -10.49
CA ASN A 29 -28.81 17.52 -9.78
C ASN A 29 -28.06 18.57 -8.92
N GLY A 30 -26.74 18.76 -9.10
CA GLY A 30 -25.94 19.73 -8.37
C GLY A 30 -25.68 19.40 -6.89
N LYS A 31 -25.94 18.16 -6.45
CA LYS A 31 -25.61 17.75 -5.08
C LYS A 31 -24.15 17.31 -5.00
N PRO A 32 -23.37 17.82 -4.04
CA PRO A 32 -21.99 17.40 -3.86
C PRO A 32 -21.93 15.96 -3.33
N TYR A 33 -20.89 15.24 -3.74
CA TYR A 33 -20.54 13.94 -3.19
C TYR A 33 -19.03 13.73 -3.27
N ASP A 34 -18.49 12.89 -2.37
CA ASP A 34 -17.09 12.51 -2.41
C ASP A 34 -16.95 11.05 -2.88
N ASN A 35 -16.03 10.85 -3.81
CA ASN A 35 -15.50 9.54 -4.14
C ASN A 35 -14.21 9.33 -3.37
N LEU A 36 -14.12 8.23 -2.66
CA LEU A 36 -12.96 7.83 -1.89
C LEU A 36 -12.36 6.55 -2.47
N ILE A 37 -11.06 6.45 -2.37
CA ILE A 37 -10.36 5.17 -2.52
C ILE A 37 -9.87 4.80 -1.12
N LEU A 38 -10.52 3.83 -0.51
CA LEU A 38 -10.15 3.25 0.77
C LEU A 38 -9.11 2.14 0.55
N GLN A 39 -8.13 2.03 1.45
CA GLN A 39 -7.08 1.03 1.33
C GLN A 39 -6.82 0.35 2.66
N ASP A 40 -6.57 -0.96 2.60
CA ASP A 40 -5.87 -1.73 3.61
C ASP A 40 -4.77 -2.60 2.95
N LYS A 41 -4.15 -3.50 3.71
CA LYS A 41 -3.06 -4.36 3.20
C LYS A 41 -3.52 -5.40 2.18
N THR A 42 -4.83 -5.68 2.08
CA THR A 42 -5.39 -6.69 1.19
C THR A 42 -5.87 -6.10 -0.12
N GLY A 43 -6.11 -4.79 -0.19
CA GLY A 43 -6.55 -4.17 -1.42
C GLY A 43 -7.09 -2.75 -1.28
N THR A 44 -7.89 -2.36 -2.26
CA THR A 44 -8.59 -1.07 -2.28
C THR A 44 -10.08 -1.28 -2.48
N LEU A 45 -10.89 -0.38 -1.90
CA LEU A 45 -12.34 -0.36 -1.99
C LEU A 45 -12.81 1.04 -2.35
N ASP A 46 -13.66 1.17 -3.35
CA ASP A 46 -14.32 2.43 -3.66
C ASP A 46 -15.33 2.79 -2.57
N GLY A 47 -15.27 4.03 -2.09
CA GLY A 47 -16.22 4.58 -1.12
C GLY A 47 -16.96 5.77 -1.70
N LYS A 48 -18.25 5.90 -1.36
CA LYS A 48 -19.05 7.07 -1.71
C LYS A 48 -19.67 7.71 -0.49
N VAL A 49 -19.52 9.03 -0.39
CA VAL A 49 -20.20 9.90 0.58
C VAL A 49 -21.14 10.79 -0.20
N TRP A 50 -22.44 10.46 -0.17
CA TRP A 50 -23.46 11.17 -0.99
C TRP A 50 -23.82 12.55 -0.48
N ASP A 51 -23.50 12.87 0.77
CA ASP A 51 -23.72 14.20 1.37
C ASP A 51 -22.55 14.50 2.32
N PRO A 52 -21.43 15.05 1.80
CA PRO A 52 -20.24 15.35 2.60
C PRO A 52 -20.47 16.37 3.73
N ASN A 53 -21.55 17.16 3.63
CA ASN A 53 -21.88 18.18 4.64
C ASN A 53 -22.90 17.68 5.68
N SER A 54 -23.29 16.41 5.62
CA SER A 54 -24.28 15.85 6.55
C SER A 54 -23.70 15.63 7.95
N GLN A 55 -24.60 15.64 8.92
CA GLN A 55 -24.26 15.31 10.30
C GLN A 55 -23.73 13.86 10.39
N GLY A 56 -22.51 13.67 10.89
CA GLY A 56 -21.83 12.37 10.97
C GLY A 56 -20.67 12.23 10.00
N ILE A 57 -20.46 13.18 9.08
CA ILE A 57 -19.29 13.28 8.24
C ILE A 57 -18.38 14.37 8.85
N ALA A 58 -17.31 13.94 9.53
CA ALA A 58 -16.27 14.83 10.03
C ALA A 58 -15.31 15.23 8.89
N ASP A 59 -14.50 16.25 9.12
CA ASP A 59 -13.47 16.69 8.18
C ASP A 59 -12.36 15.61 8.05
N TYR A 60 -11.99 15.27 6.81
CA TYR A 60 -10.98 14.28 6.48
C TYR A 60 -10.32 14.63 5.14
N ASP A 61 -9.10 14.12 4.95
CA ASP A 61 -8.32 14.35 3.74
C ASP A 61 -7.64 13.07 3.22
N GLU A 62 -7.02 13.19 2.05
CA GLU A 62 -6.15 12.13 1.54
C GLU A 62 -5.02 11.84 2.53
N LYS A 63 -4.70 10.57 2.69
CA LYS A 63 -3.69 10.01 3.60
C LYS A 63 -4.08 10.00 5.07
N ASP A 64 -5.28 10.45 5.42
CA ASP A 64 -5.82 10.23 6.76
C ASP A 64 -6.24 8.78 6.96
N PHE A 65 -6.05 8.29 8.18
CA PHE A 65 -6.73 7.08 8.64
C PHE A 65 -8.11 7.47 9.12
N ILE A 66 -9.13 6.92 8.49
CA ILE A 66 -10.53 7.28 8.74
C ILE A 66 -11.33 6.07 9.18
N GLU A 67 -12.09 6.22 10.26
CA GLU A 67 -13.14 5.27 10.60
C GLU A 67 -14.38 5.59 9.76
N VAL A 68 -14.84 4.63 9.01
CA VAL A 68 -16.04 4.72 8.18
C VAL A 68 -17.11 3.77 8.67
N PHE A 69 -18.36 4.20 8.61
CA PHE A 69 -19.54 3.38 8.83
C PHE A 69 -20.43 3.44 7.59
N GLY A 70 -20.83 2.29 7.05
CA GLY A 70 -21.61 2.25 5.83
C GLY A 70 -21.95 0.84 5.36
N ASP A 71 -22.61 0.76 4.20
CA ASP A 71 -23.09 -0.48 3.62
C ASP A 71 -22.26 -0.85 2.38
N VAL A 72 -21.87 -2.11 2.33
CA VAL A 72 -21.16 -2.68 1.17
C VAL A 72 -22.20 -3.05 0.11
N ILE A 73 -22.10 -2.45 -1.05
CA ILE A 73 -22.97 -2.71 -2.20
C ILE A 73 -22.17 -3.23 -3.39
N ASN A 74 -22.85 -3.85 -4.34
CA ASN A 74 -22.28 -4.16 -5.64
C ASN A 74 -22.70 -3.09 -6.65
N TYR A 75 -21.73 -2.43 -7.26
CA TYR A 75 -21.95 -1.47 -8.33
C TYR A 75 -21.17 -1.87 -9.58
N ASN A 76 -21.89 -2.23 -10.65
CA ASN A 76 -21.30 -2.68 -11.91
C ASN A 76 -20.28 -3.85 -11.77
N GLY A 77 -20.56 -4.80 -10.86
CA GLY A 77 -19.70 -5.96 -10.63
C GLY A 77 -18.54 -5.74 -9.65
N ASN A 78 -18.40 -4.55 -9.10
CA ASN A 78 -17.40 -4.22 -8.09
C ASN A 78 -18.04 -3.88 -6.75
N LEU A 79 -17.39 -4.27 -5.66
CA LEU A 79 -17.81 -3.84 -4.33
C LEU A 79 -17.54 -2.35 -4.15
N GLN A 80 -18.48 -1.65 -3.54
CA GLN A 80 -18.40 -0.25 -3.19
C GLN A 80 -18.99 -0.02 -1.80
N LEU A 81 -18.42 0.88 -1.01
CA LEU A 81 -18.94 1.24 0.31
C LEU A 81 -19.77 2.53 0.21
N ASN A 82 -21.06 2.44 0.49
CA ASN A 82 -21.92 3.61 0.73
C ASN A 82 -21.70 4.10 2.16
N ILE A 83 -20.98 5.19 2.30
CA ILE A 83 -20.54 5.72 3.58
C ILE A 83 -21.59 6.65 4.15
N ARG A 84 -21.98 6.41 5.41
CA ARG A 84 -22.96 7.21 6.17
C ARG A 84 -22.28 8.06 7.25
N GLN A 85 -21.16 7.61 7.80
CA GLN A 85 -20.41 8.34 8.82
C GLN A 85 -18.90 8.19 8.56
N ILE A 86 -18.17 9.27 8.82
CA ILE A 86 -16.70 9.33 8.77
C ILE A 86 -16.21 10.15 9.94
N ARG A 87 -15.14 9.67 10.57
CA ARG A 87 -14.27 10.45 11.45
C ARG A 87 -12.81 10.08 11.24
N LYS A 88 -11.91 10.98 11.59
CA LYS A 88 -10.49 10.61 11.67
C LYS A 88 -10.29 9.59 12.80
N ALA A 89 -9.48 8.60 12.54
CA ALA A 89 -9.06 7.65 13.57
C ALA A 89 -7.94 8.24 14.41
N GLU A 90 -7.98 8.00 15.72
CA GLU A 90 -6.95 8.47 16.66
C GLU A 90 -5.75 7.51 16.68
N GLU A 91 -4.60 8.01 17.12
CA GLU A 91 -3.42 7.17 17.34
C GLU A 91 -3.74 6.07 18.36
N GLY A 92 -3.49 4.81 17.98
CA GLY A 92 -3.79 3.63 18.79
C GLY A 92 -5.07 2.88 18.38
N GLU A 93 -5.96 3.48 17.60
CA GLU A 93 -7.14 2.80 17.06
C GLU A 93 -6.79 1.92 15.83
N TYR A 94 -5.62 2.12 15.25
CA TYR A 94 -5.16 1.38 14.08
C TYR A 94 -3.66 1.07 14.13
N ASN A 95 -3.25 0.02 13.42
CA ASN A 95 -1.85 -0.28 13.19
C ASN A 95 -1.49 0.08 11.74
N PRO A 96 -0.60 1.05 11.50
CA PRO A 96 -0.24 1.49 10.13
C PRO A 96 0.21 0.35 9.20
N ALA A 97 0.79 -0.72 9.73
CA ALA A 97 1.19 -1.88 8.95
C ALA A 97 0.02 -2.62 8.28
N ASP A 98 -1.20 -2.48 8.80
CA ASP A 98 -2.40 -3.11 8.24
C ASP A 98 -3.00 -2.36 7.05
N TYR A 99 -2.46 -1.19 6.70
CA TYR A 99 -2.92 -0.34 5.60
C TYR A 99 -1.92 -0.19 4.47
N MET A 100 -0.72 -0.71 4.66
CA MET A 100 0.27 -0.77 3.60
C MET A 100 0.09 -2.08 2.83
N PRO A 101 -0.13 -2.04 1.50
CA PRO A 101 -0.13 -3.27 0.72
C PRO A 101 1.16 -4.04 0.99
N THR A 102 1.05 -5.33 1.15
CA THR A 102 2.22 -6.21 1.20
C THR A 102 2.63 -6.59 -0.21
N THR A 103 3.90 -6.83 -0.44
CA THR A 103 4.33 -7.43 -1.71
C THR A 103 3.79 -8.84 -1.81
N ASP A 104 3.30 -9.24 -3.00
CA ASP A 104 2.90 -10.63 -3.28
C ASP A 104 4.10 -11.59 -3.26
N LYS A 105 5.32 -11.03 -3.27
CA LYS A 105 6.57 -11.79 -3.20
C LYS A 105 6.99 -12.03 -1.76
N SER A 106 7.47 -13.22 -1.47
CA SER A 106 8.06 -13.54 -0.18
C SER A 106 9.25 -12.62 0.13
N VAL A 107 9.18 -11.84 1.21
CA VAL A 107 10.27 -10.95 1.66
C VAL A 107 11.56 -11.75 1.88
N ASP A 108 11.46 -12.95 2.44
CA ASP A 108 12.62 -13.80 2.64
C ASP A 108 13.18 -14.37 1.33
N GLY A 109 12.31 -14.65 0.36
CA GLY A 109 12.72 -15.04 -0.99
C GLY A 109 13.49 -13.93 -1.70
N MET A 110 12.95 -12.71 -1.69
CA MET A 110 13.60 -11.52 -2.24
C MET A 110 14.93 -11.21 -1.57
N TYR A 111 15.00 -11.36 -0.25
CA TYR A 111 16.23 -11.14 0.49
C TYR A 111 17.32 -12.17 0.15
N LYS A 112 16.95 -13.46 -0.02
CA LYS A 112 17.88 -14.49 -0.49
C LYS A 112 18.43 -14.17 -1.88
N GLU A 113 17.57 -13.69 -2.78
CA GLU A 113 17.96 -13.27 -4.12
C GLU A 113 18.94 -12.09 -4.08
N LEU A 114 18.65 -11.05 -3.31
CA LEU A 114 19.54 -9.90 -3.12
C LEU A 114 20.92 -10.34 -2.60
N THR A 115 20.97 -11.18 -1.59
CA THR A 115 22.24 -11.66 -1.02
C THR A 115 23.03 -12.51 -2.00
N ALA A 116 22.35 -13.24 -2.88
CA ALA A 116 23.01 -13.98 -3.96
C ALA A 116 23.66 -13.04 -4.98
N TYR A 117 22.98 -11.94 -5.37
CA TYR A 117 23.58 -10.91 -6.24
C TYR A 117 24.80 -10.24 -5.59
N ILE A 118 24.72 -9.87 -4.31
CA ILE A 118 25.85 -9.25 -3.60
C ILE A 118 27.10 -10.16 -3.64
N ARG A 119 26.93 -11.46 -3.44
CA ARG A 119 28.03 -12.43 -3.46
C ARG A 119 28.69 -12.59 -4.84
N GLN A 120 27.97 -12.29 -5.92
CA GLN A 120 28.47 -12.37 -7.30
C GLN A 120 29.27 -11.12 -7.73
N ILE A 121 29.30 -10.06 -6.93
CA ILE A 121 30.02 -8.83 -7.24
C ILE A 121 31.53 -9.10 -7.29
N SER A 122 32.14 -8.84 -8.43
CA SER A 122 33.56 -9.09 -8.66
C SER A 122 34.49 -8.17 -7.87
N ASN A 123 34.07 -6.89 -7.71
CA ASN A 123 34.83 -5.89 -6.96
C ASN A 123 34.84 -6.25 -5.46
N LYS A 124 35.98 -6.65 -4.93
CA LYS A 124 36.16 -7.09 -3.54
C LYS A 124 35.74 -6.02 -2.52
N TYR A 125 36.08 -4.75 -2.75
CA TYR A 125 35.81 -3.68 -1.79
C TYR A 125 34.34 -3.36 -1.76
N LEU A 126 33.70 -3.23 -2.92
CA LEU A 126 32.26 -3.01 -3.01
C LEU A 126 31.47 -4.16 -2.37
N ARG A 127 31.86 -5.39 -2.68
CA ARG A 127 31.25 -6.58 -2.08
C ARG A 127 31.36 -6.56 -0.56
N GLN A 128 32.51 -6.25 0.01
CA GLN A 128 32.69 -6.18 1.48
C GLN A 128 31.78 -5.16 2.15
N VAL A 129 31.62 -3.96 1.55
CA VAL A 129 30.72 -2.94 2.08
C VAL A 129 29.26 -3.42 2.05
N LEU A 130 28.84 -4.01 0.93
CA LEU A 130 27.47 -4.53 0.80
C LEU A 130 27.22 -5.73 1.73
N GLU A 131 28.16 -6.64 1.86
CA GLU A 131 28.07 -7.75 2.80
C GLU A 131 27.96 -7.26 4.25
N PHE A 132 28.65 -6.18 4.61
CA PHE A 132 28.57 -5.63 5.94
C PHE A 132 27.13 -5.18 6.25
N TYR A 133 26.52 -4.34 5.42
CA TYR A 133 25.18 -3.81 5.67
C TYR A 133 24.06 -4.85 5.44
N TYR A 134 24.12 -5.60 4.35
CA TYR A 134 23.02 -6.45 3.92
C TYR A 134 23.11 -7.91 4.39
N ILE A 135 24.21 -8.33 5.03
CA ILE A 135 24.38 -9.72 5.49
C ILE A 135 24.78 -9.79 6.97
N LYS A 136 25.57 -8.81 7.50
CA LYS A 136 26.11 -8.87 8.85
C LYS A 136 25.39 -7.95 9.84
N ASP A 137 24.91 -6.80 9.42
CA ASP A 137 24.21 -5.84 10.28
C ASP A 137 22.73 -6.22 10.42
N GLU A 138 22.41 -6.98 11.46
CA GLU A 138 21.04 -7.47 11.73
C GLU A 138 20.04 -6.32 11.93
N ALA A 139 20.46 -5.20 12.53
CA ALA A 139 19.60 -4.06 12.76
C ALA A 139 19.23 -3.37 11.44
N PHE A 140 20.19 -3.22 10.55
CA PHE A 140 19.98 -2.70 9.20
C PHE A 140 19.09 -3.64 8.38
N ILE A 141 19.37 -4.94 8.39
CA ILE A 141 18.62 -5.97 7.65
C ILE A 141 17.15 -5.95 8.06
N LYS A 142 16.86 -5.92 9.36
CA LYS A 142 15.48 -5.86 9.87
C LYS A 142 14.74 -4.63 9.38
N LYS A 143 15.37 -3.45 9.45
CA LYS A 143 14.79 -2.21 8.94
C LYS A 143 14.60 -2.26 7.43
N PHE A 144 15.62 -2.67 6.68
CA PHE A 144 15.59 -2.75 5.22
C PHE A 144 14.47 -3.67 4.69
N LYS A 145 14.29 -4.84 5.30
CA LYS A 145 13.23 -5.79 4.96
C LYS A 145 11.83 -5.26 5.24
N ALA A 146 11.67 -4.40 6.23
CA ALA A 146 10.37 -3.85 6.62
C ALA A 146 10.03 -2.51 5.94
N HIS A 147 11.04 -1.77 5.43
CA HIS A 147 10.82 -0.44 4.87
C HIS A 147 10.10 -0.46 3.52
N SER A 148 9.26 0.57 3.33
CA SER A 148 8.71 0.95 2.03
C SER A 148 9.73 1.75 1.22
N ALA A 149 9.71 1.66 -0.11
CA ALA A 149 10.57 2.46 -0.99
C ALA A 149 10.06 3.89 -1.18
N ALA A 150 8.77 4.14 -0.96
CA ALA A 150 8.14 5.45 -1.13
C ALA A 150 7.00 5.67 -0.13
N LYS A 151 6.64 6.94 0.08
CA LYS A 151 5.52 7.31 0.98
C LYS A 151 4.14 7.06 0.37
N THR A 152 3.97 7.13 -0.96
CA THR A 152 2.63 7.16 -1.57
C THR A 152 2.48 6.56 -2.97
N VAL A 153 3.58 6.27 -3.67
CA VAL A 153 3.54 5.77 -5.08
C VAL A 153 4.45 4.55 -5.14
N HIS A 154 4.59 3.85 -6.20
CA HIS A 154 5.38 2.63 -6.40
C HIS A 154 6.17 2.08 -5.19
N HIS A 155 5.90 0.84 -4.78
CA HIS A 155 6.55 0.18 -3.63
C HIS A 155 6.35 0.86 -2.25
N GLY A 156 5.23 1.59 -2.07
CA GLY A 156 4.82 2.21 -0.79
C GLY A 156 4.29 1.22 0.25
N PHE A 157 4.73 -0.03 0.24
CA PHE A 157 4.28 -1.12 1.12
C PHE A 157 5.46 -1.73 1.91
N SER A 158 5.16 -2.50 2.95
CA SER A 158 6.17 -3.20 3.74
C SER A 158 6.93 -4.20 2.86
N GLY A 159 8.28 -4.10 2.84
CA GLY A 159 9.13 -4.87 1.92
C GLY A 159 9.32 -4.22 0.55
N GLY A 160 8.65 -3.08 0.28
CA GLY A 160 8.74 -2.40 -1.00
C GLY A 160 10.13 -1.89 -1.34
N LEU A 161 10.94 -1.49 -0.34
CA LEU A 161 12.32 -1.08 -0.56
C LEU A 161 13.19 -2.24 -1.07
N LEU A 162 13.00 -3.42 -0.53
CA LEU A 162 13.70 -4.63 -0.98
C LEU A 162 13.27 -5.01 -2.40
N GLU A 163 11.97 -5.00 -2.69
CA GLU A 163 11.46 -5.30 -4.02
C GLU A 163 11.95 -4.29 -5.06
N HIS A 164 11.88 -3.00 -4.75
CA HIS A 164 12.40 -1.94 -5.62
C HIS A 164 13.89 -2.11 -5.92
N THR A 165 14.67 -2.45 -4.91
CA THR A 165 16.12 -2.71 -5.05
C THR A 165 16.37 -3.86 -6.01
N LEU A 166 15.67 -4.98 -5.89
CA LEU A 166 15.79 -6.11 -6.79
C LEU A 166 15.38 -5.79 -8.22
N LEU A 167 14.24 -5.11 -8.41
CA LEU A 167 13.79 -4.72 -9.74
C LEU A 167 14.79 -3.78 -10.43
N SER A 168 15.38 -2.85 -9.68
CA SER A 168 16.42 -1.96 -10.18
C SER A 168 17.66 -2.73 -10.63
N LEU A 169 18.09 -3.73 -9.86
CA LEU A 169 19.23 -4.59 -10.21
C LEU A 169 18.95 -5.41 -11.48
N ILE A 170 17.75 -5.94 -11.63
CA ILE A 170 17.34 -6.69 -12.83
C ILE A 170 17.38 -5.78 -14.06
N HIS A 171 16.83 -4.56 -13.99
CA HIS A 171 16.84 -3.60 -15.10
C HIS A 171 18.26 -3.16 -15.49
N ILE A 172 19.18 -3.04 -14.55
CA ILE A 172 20.59 -2.70 -14.82
C ILE A 172 21.33 -3.88 -15.46
N SER A 173 21.01 -5.11 -15.10
CA SER A 173 21.70 -6.31 -15.59
C SER A 173 21.15 -6.85 -16.93
N GLU A 174 19.87 -6.66 -17.24
CA GLU A 174 19.25 -7.12 -18.50
C GLU A 174 19.72 -6.41 -19.78
N PRO A 175 19.99 -5.08 -19.83
CA PRO A 175 20.45 -4.42 -21.05
C PRO A 175 21.75 -4.97 -21.62
N THR A 176 22.60 -5.54 -20.79
CA THR A 176 23.88 -6.14 -21.24
C THR A 176 23.68 -7.49 -21.91
N ARG A 177 22.58 -8.18 -21.66
CA ARG A 177 22.25 -9.49 -22.26
C ARG A 177 21.68 -9.38 -23.69
N ARG A 178 21.02 -8.26 -24.03
CA ARG A 178 20.43 -8.04 -25.36
C ARG A 178 21.40 -7.53 -26.43
N ARG A 179 22.62 -7.11 -26.08
CA ARG A 179 23.65 -6.63 -27.01
C ARG A 179 24.66 -7.70 -27.47
N GLY A 180 24.47 -8.94 -27.10
CA GLY A 180 25.39 -10.04 -27.38
C GLY A 180 24.97 -11.01 -28.49
N ILE A 181 24.02 -10.63 -29.36
CA ILE A 181 23.64 -11.43 -30.54
C ILE A 181 23.69 -10.50 -31.77
N SER A 182 24.84 -10.42 -32.38
CA SER A 182 25.07 -10.06 -33.78
C SER A 182 26.11 -10.99 -34.35
#